data_cf0601f8812dc89f6272255125c62160
#
_entry.id   cf0601f8812dc89f6272255125c62160
#
_cell.length_a   1.000
_cell.length_b   1.000
_cell.length_c   1.000
_cell.angle_alpha   90.00
_cell.angle_beta   90.00
_cell.angle_gamma   90.00
#
_symmetry.space_group_name_H-M   'P 1'
#
loop_
_entity.id
_entity.type
_entity.pdbx_description
1 polymer ?
#
loop_
_entity_poly.entity_id
_entity_poly.type
_entity_poly.pdbx_seq_one_letter_code
_entity_poly.pdbx_strand_id
1 'polypeptide(L)'
;MFFHLTALAGEEAKAEAPRSAVPGYLVRIDQNKPEEVEAALLRAEALYLESSPLLSSSPPIALVLHGPEVEIFFRENYQRYKKIVDLAARLSAFEVVDIKICRTRLRFLEQNKSALVPFVGTVAFGPDEIARLTEEEGYVRF
;
A
#
# COMPACT_ATOMS: atom_id res chain seq x y z
N MET A 1 34.81 -13.74 -32.29
CA MET A 1 34.35 -14.86 -31.49
C MET A 1 34.05 -14.48 -30.07
N PHE A 2 34.90 -13.72 -29.47
CA PHE A 2 34.70 -13.34 -28.07
C PHE A 2 33.50 -12.46 -27.87
N PHE A 3 33.13 -11.74 -28.91
CA PHE A 3 32.00 -10.82 -28.81
C PHE A 3 30.68 -11.55 -28.52
N HIS A 4 30.56 -12.75 -29.06
CA HIS A 4 29.32 -13.50 -28.87
C HIS A 4 29.05 -13.79 -27.42
N LEU A 5 30.07 -14.22 -26.70
CA LEU A 5 29.92 -14.54 -25.30
C LEU A 5 29.51 -13.34 -24.48
N THR A 6 30.13 -12.19 -24.78
CA THR A 6 29.80 -10.98 -24.05
C THR A 6 28.34 -10.58 -24.27
N ALA A 7 27.90 -10.65 -25.52
CA ALA A 7 26.52 -10.29 -25.83
C ALA A 7 25.52 -11.19 -25.13
N LEU A 8 25.82 -12.49 -25.11
CA LEU A 8 24.92 -13.44 -24.45
C LEU A 8 24.83 -13.16 -22.95
N ALA A 9 25.94 -12.88 -22.33
CA ALA A 9 25.93 -12.58 -20.90
C ALA A 9 25.09 -11.36 -20.62
N GLY A 10 25.19 -10.33 -21.46
CA GLY A 10 24.41 -9.12 -21.28
C GLY A 10 22.91 -9.38 -21.43
N GLU A 11 22.58 -10.23 -22.40
CA GLU A 11 21.18 -10.55 -22.61
C GLU A 11 20.60 -11.37 -21.47
N GLU A 12 21.38 -12.27 -20.94
CA GLU A 12 20.90 -13.08 -19.81
C GLU A 12 20.63 -12.20 -18.60
N ALA A 13 21.50 -11.25 -18.32
CA ALA A 13 21.30 -10.34 -17.22
C ALA A 13 20.01 -9.54 -17.40
N LYS A 14 19.76 -9.10 -18.64
CA LYS A 14 18.52 -8.37 -18.93
C LYS A 14 17.29 -9.26 -18.80
N ALA A 15 17.39 -10.50 -19.21
CA ALA A 15 16.27 -11.42 -19.15
C ALA A 15 15.85 -11.69 -17.72
N GLU A 16 16.77 -11.59 -16.77
CA GLU A 16 16.42 -11.82 -15.38
C GLU A 16 15.76 -10.65 -14.72
N ALA A 17 16.01 -9.43 -15.20
CA ALA A 17 15.45 -8.24 -14.62
C ALA A 17 13.92 -8.24 -14.57
N PRO A 18 13.21 -8.68 -15.64
CA PRO A 18 11.75 -8.60 -15.63
C PRO A 18 11.04 -9.45 -14.58
N ARG A 19 11.70 -10.44 -14.02
CA ARG A 19 11.04 -11.30 -13.05
C ARG A 19 10.74 -10.59 -11.75
N SER A 20 11.42 -9.49 -11.47
CA SER A 20 11.18 -8.70 -10.28
C SER A 20 10.43 -7.44 -10.64
N ALA A 21 9.62 -7.51 -11.71
CA ALA A 21 9.14 -6.30 -12.36
C ALA A 21 7.83 -5.75 -11.83
N VAL A 22 7.19 -6.35 -10.83
CA VAL A 22 6.01 -5.72 -10.26
C VAL A 22 6.48 -4.57 -9.37
N PRO A 23 6.21 -3.31 -9.77
CA PRO A 23 6.72 -2.17 -9.01
C PRO A 23 6.15 -2.09 -7.61
N GLY A 24 4.93 -2.60 -7.40
CA GLY A 24 4.30 -2.61 -6.10
C GLY A 24 2.91 -3.15 -6.16
N TYR A 25 2.27 -3.22 -5.01
CA TYR A 25 0.90 -3.74 -4.89
C TYR A 25 0.04 -2.72 -4.20
N LEU A 26 -1.21 -2.61 -4.65
CA LEU A 26 -2.22 -1.72 -4.07
C LEU A 26 -3.41 -2.56 -3.63
N VAL A 27 -3.77 -2.47 -2.35
CA VAL A 27 -4.93 -3.20 -1.83
C VAL A 27 -6.20 -2.49 -2.28
N ARG A 28 -7.16 -3.27 -2.79
CA ARG A 28 -8.42 -2.72 -3.27
C ARG A 28 -9.41 -2.58 -2.13
N ILE A 29 -10.06 -1.41 -2.07
CA ILE A 29 -11.14 -1.13 -1.14
C ILE A 29 -12.36 -0.74 -1.98
N ASP A 30 -13.44 -1.49 -1.88
CA ASP A 30 -14.63 -1.29 -2.70
C ASP A 30 -15.84 -0.84 -1.90
N GLN A 31 -16.03 -1.33 -0.68
CA GLN A 31 -17.24 -1.07 0.09
C GLN A 31 -17.06 -0.01 1.17
N ASN A 32 -15.83 0.37 1.46
CA ASN A 32 -15.51 1.44 2.40
C ASN A 32 -16.05 1.20 3.81
N LYS A 33 -15.95 -0.06 4.26
CA LYS A 33 -16.42 -0.47 5.59
C LYS A 33 -15.24 -0.92 6.44
N PRO A 34 -15.34 -0.81 7.78
CA PRO A 34 -14.27 -1.24 8.66
C PRO A 34 -13.86 -2.71 8.44
N GLU A 35 -14.85 -3.59 8.24
CA GLU A 35 -14.56 -5.01 8.04
C GLU A 35 -13.74 -5.22 6.77
N GLU A 36 -13.99 -4.41 5.76
CA GLU A 36 -13.23 -4.51 4.51
C GLU A 36 -11.79 -4.05 4.72
N VAL A 37 -11.59 -3.01 5.52
CA VAL A 37 -10.24 -2.52 5.81
C VAL A 37 -9.45 -3.60 6.57
N GLU A 38 -10.07 -4.25 7.56
CA GLU A 38 -9.41 -5.33 8.27
C GLU A 38 -9.05 -6.47 7.30
N ALA A 39 -9.99 -6.87 6.46
CA ALA A 39 -9.75 -7.93 5.48
C ALA A 39 -8.63 -7.54 4.51
N ALA A 40 -8.58 -6.28 4.11
CA ALA A 40 -7.53 -5.78 3.23
C ALA A 40 -6.15 -5.86 3.89
N LEU A 41 -6.07 -5.49 5.16
CA LEU A 41 -4.81 -5.58 5.90
C LEU A 41 -4.35 -7.02 6.02
N LEU A 42 -5.29 -7.94 6.26
CA LEU A 42 -4.95 -9.37 6.33
C LEU A 42 -4.51 -9.91 4.99
N ARG A 43 -5.13 -9.45 3.89
CA ARG A 43 -4.68 -9.84 2.55
C ARG A 43 -3.26 -9.34 2.28
N ALA A 44 -2.97 -8.12 2.69
CA ALA A 44 -1.63 -7.56 2.52
C ALA A 44 -0.60 -8.36 3.31
N GLU A 45 -0.93 -8.72 4.54
CA GLU A 45 -0.04 -9.53 5.36
C GLU A 45 0.19 -10.90 4.71
N ALA A 46 -0.88 -11.53 4.22
CA ALA A 46 -0.77 -12.83 3.57
C ALA A 46 0.11 -12.76 2.33
N LEU A 47 -0.08 -11.74 1.50
CA LEU A 47 0.75 -11.56 0.31
C LEU A 47 2.22 -11.37 0.70
N TYR A 48 2.46 -10.56 1.72
CA TYR A 48 3.82 -10.31 2.17
C TYR A 48 4.49 -11.60 2.66
N LEU A 49 3.78 -12.40 3.47
CA LEU A 49 4.33 -13.64 4.02
C LEU A 49 4.62 -14.67 2.94
N GLU A 50 3.75 -14.76 1.93
CA GLU A 50 3.94 -15.70 0.83
C GLU A 50 5.10 -15.31 -0.08
N SER A 51 5.34 -14.00 -0.20
CA SER A 51 6.29 -13.47 -1.17
C SER A 51 7.42 -12.71 -0.53
N SER A 52 7.66 -12.89 0.79
CA SER A 52 8.56 -12.01 1.51
C SER A 52 9.97 -11.93 0.92
N PRO A 53 10.59 -13.01 0.42
CA PRO A 53 11.91 -12.86 -0.20
C PRO A 53 11.89 -11.95 -1.42
N LEU A 54 10.78 -11.96 -2.16
CA LEU A 54 10.64 -11.13 -3.35
C LEU A 54 10.25 -9.69 -3.00
N LEU A 55 9.43 -9.52 -1.96
CA LEU A 55 8.94 -8.21 -1.57
C LEU A 55 9.91 -7.47 -0.66
N SER A 56 10.97 -8.10 -0.19
CA SER A 56 11.91 -7.45 0.72
C SER A 56 12.57 -6.23 0.10
N SER A 57 12.66 -6.18 -1.23
CA SER A 57 13.24 -5.04 -1.95
C SER A 57 12.17 -4.18 -2.62
N SER A 58 10.90 -4.48 -2.40
CA SER A 58 9.79 -3.74 -2.99
C SER A 58 9.28 -2.71 -2.00
N PRO A 59 8.59 -1.66 -2.50
CA PRO A 59 7.96 -0.72 -1.59
C PRO A 59 6.87 -1.41 -0.77
N PRO A 60 6.50 -0.86 0.37
CA PRO A 60 5.37 -1.40 1.15
C PRO A 60 4.11 -1.45 0.30
N ILE A 61 3.23 -2.39 0.65
CA ILE A 61 1.95 -2.53 -0.02
C ILE A 61 1.11 -1.29 0.27
N ALA A 62 0.63 -0.64 -0.77
CA ALA A 62 -0.11 0.61 -0.64
C ALA A 62 -1.56 0.36 -0.26
N LEU A 63 -2.08 1.18 0.66
CA LEU A 63 -3.48 1.19 1.03
C LEU A 63 -3.93 2.64 1.06
N VAL A 64 -4.79 3.03 0.11
CA VAL A 64 -5.26 4.41 -0.03
C VAL A 64 -6.72 4.45 0.34
N LEU A 65 -7.05 5.19 1.40
CA LEU A 65 -8.41 5.28 1.93
C LEU A 65 -8.98 6.66 1.63
N HIS A 66 -10.18 6.70 1.02
CA HIS A 66 -10.79 7.97 0.65
C HIS A 66 -12.29 8.04 0.88
N GLY A 67 -12.88 7.05 1.52
CA GLY A 67 -14.28 7.04 1.89
C GLY A 67 -14.45 7.21 3.40
N PRO A 68 -15.63 6.88 3.91
CA PRO A 68 -15.91 7.02 5.35
C PRO A 68 -15.01 6.14 6.23
N GLU A 69 -14.39 5.12 5.67
CA GLU A 69 -13.50 4.24 6.43
C GLU A 69 -12.27 4.96 7.00
N VAL A 70 -11.99 6.19 6.55
CA VAL A 70 -10.87 6.95 7.10
C VAL A 70 -11.03 7.21 8.60
N GLU A 71 -12.27 7.20 9.10
CA GLU A 71 -12.56 7.42 10.51
C GLU A 71 -11.92 6.37 11.41
N ILE A 72 -11.62 5.18 10.87
CA ILE A 72 -10.95 4.14 11.63
C ILE A 72 -9.64 4.68 12.22
N PHE A 73 -8.96 5.55 11.48
CA PHE A 73 -7.63 6.02 11.85
C PHE A 73 -7.64 7.37 12.55
N PHE A 74 -8.80 7.85 13.01
CA PHE A 74 -8.85 9.02 13.86
C PHE A 74 -8.45 8.62 15.28
N ARG A 75 -7.58 9.43 15.90
CA ARG A 75 -7.13 9.15 17.28
C ARG A 75 -8.28 8.97 18.24
N GLU A 76 -9.32 9.79 18.09
CA GLU A 76 -10.48 9.75 18.98
C GLU A 76 -11.27 8.45 18.86
N ASN A 77 -11.12 7.72 17.76
CA ASN A 77 -11.85 6.47 17.52
C ASN A 77 -11.03 5.24 17.84
N TYR A 78 -9.84 5.39 18.41
CA TYR A 78 -8.92 4.28 18.60
C TYR A 78 -9.56 3.13 19.39
N GLN A 79 -10.22 3.43 20.48
CA GLN A 79 -10.80 2.35 21.30
C GLN A 79 -11.86 1.56 20.54
N ARG A 80 -12.60 2.25 19.68
CA ARG A 80 -13.64 1.61 18.88
C ARG A 80 -13.06 0.67 17.84
N TYR A 81 -11.93 1.05 17.24
CA TYR A 81 -11.31 0.29 16.16
C TYR A 81 -9.96 -0.29 16.55
N LYS A 82 -9.74 -0.52 17.83
CA LYS A 82 -8.45 -0.90 18.37
C LYS A 82 -7.82 -2.08 17.62
N LYS A 83 -8.61 -3.11 17.34
CA LYS A 83 -8.09 -4.30 16.67
C LYS A 83 -7.53 -3.98 15.29
N ILE A 84 -8.26 -3.19 14.52
CA ILE A 84 -7.82 -2.82 13.16
C ILE A 84 -6.61 -1.88 13.22
N VAL A 85 -6.68 -0.89 14.09
CA VAL A 85 -5.60 0.10 14.22
C VAL A 85 -4.32 -0.56 14.70
N ASP A 86 -4.40 -1.47 15.65
CA ASP A 86 -3.21 -2.17 16.14
C ASP A 86 -2.60 -3.06 15.06
N LEU A 87 -3.43 -3.73 14.27
CA LEU A 87 -2.95 -4.53 13.13
C LEU A 87 -2.25 -3.63 12.13
N ALA A 88 -2.89 -2.52 11.78
CA ALA A 88 -2.32 -1.56 10.83
C ALA A 88 -1.00 -0.98 11.35
N ALA A 89 -0.94 -0.66 12.64
CA ALA A 89 0.28 -0.12 13.24
C ALA A 89 1.42 -1.12 13.14
N ARG A 90 1.15 -2.38 13.42
CA ARG A 90 2.17 -3.44 13.34
C ARG A 90 2.67 -3.60 11.91
N LEU A 91 1.74 -3.68 10.96
CA LEU A 91 2.13 -3.86 9.56
C LEU A 91 2.88 -2.65 9.01
N SER A 92 2.51 -1.44 9.47
CA SER A 92 3.22 -0.23 9.07
C SER A 92 4.62 -0.18 9.67
N ALA A 93 4.76 -0.59 10.93
CA ALA A 93 6.06 -0.58 11.61
C ALA A 93 7.07 -1.50 10.92
N PHE A 94 6.59 -2.61 10.38
CA PHE A 94 7.45 -3.54 9.65
C PHE A 94 7.50 -3.26 8.16
N GLU A 95 6.97 -2.12 7.73
CA GLU A 95 6.98 -1.68 6.35
C GLU A 95 6.30 -2.67 5.40
N VAL A 96 5.32 -3.41 5.91
CA VAL A 96 4.49 -4.30 5.09
C VAL A 96 3.47 -3.48 4.32
N VAL A 97 2.86 -2.48 4.97
CA VAL A 97 1.88 -1.60 4.34
C VAL A 97 2.27 -0.15 4.52
N ASP A 98 1.80 0.67 3.60
CA ASP A 98 1.90 2.14 3.67
C ASP A 98 0.49 2.67 3.47
N ILE A 99 -0.06 3.26 4.54
CA ILE A 99 -1.46 3.71 4.56
C ILE A 99 -1.52 5.21 4.32
N LYS A 100 -2.27 5.60 3.32
CA LYS A 100 -2.48 7.02 2.98
C LYS A 100 -3.95 7.37 3.07
N ILE A 101 -4.23 8.48 3.72
CA ILE A 101 -5.59 8.99 3.93
C ILE A 101 -5.80 10.19 3.02
N CYS A 102 -6.93 10.22 2.34
CA CYS A 102 -7.32 11.29 1.43
C CYS A 102 -7.62 12.57 2.20
N ARG A 103 -6.85 13.64 1.94
CA ARG A 103 -7.08 14.93 2.62
C ARG A 103 -8.39 15.58 2.22
N THR A 104 -8.87 15.32 1.00
CA THR A 104 -10.16 15.83 0.58
C THR A 104 -11.27 15.24 1.44
N ARG A 105 -11.18 13.93 1.75
CA ARG A 105 -12.17 13.31 2.64
C ARG A 105 -12.06 13.89 4.05
N LEU A 106 -10.85 14.15 4.54
CA LEU A 106 -10.69 14.78 5.85
C LEU A 106 -11.38 16.13 5.91
N ARG A 107 -11.20 16.96 4.88
CA ARG A 107 -11.86 18.27 4.83
C ARG A 107 -13.37 18.12 4.78
N PHE A 108 -13.86 17.14 4.03
CA PHE A 108 -15.30 16.86 3.98
C PHE A 108 -15.85 16.56 5.37
N LEU A 109 -15.06 15.89 6.20
CA LEU A 109 -15.44 15.57 7.58
C LEU A 109 -15.03 16.65 8.57
N GLU A 110 -14.58 17.79 8.08
CA GLU A 110 -14.13 18.93 8.89
C GLU A 110 -12.98 18.54 9.82
N GLN A 111 -12.07 17.71 9.30
CA GLN A 111 -10.90 17.24 10.02
C GLN A 111 -9.62 17.59 9.25
N ASN A 112 -8.48 17.43 9.92
CA ASN A 112 -7.19 17.56 9.27
C ASN A 112 -6.27 16.44 9.74
N LYS A 113 -5.02 16.43 9.24
CA LYS A 113 -4.11 15.33 9.52
C LYS A 113 -3.77 15.17 11.00
N SER A 114 -3.95 16.23 11.81
CA SER A 114 -3.66 16.12 13.24
C SER A 114 -4.64 15.22 13.98
N ALA A 115 -5.80 14.93 13.37
CA ALA A 115 -6.76 13.99 13.95
C ALA A 115 -6.36 12.54 13.76
N LEU A 116 -5.39 12.27 12.89
CA LEU A 116 -5.02 10.91 12.52
C LEU A 116 -3.97 10.32 13.47
N VAL A 117 -4.00 8.99 13.61
CA VAL A 117 -2.94 8.27 14.30
C VAL A 117 -1.61 8.53 13.57
N PRO A 118 -0.47 8.47 14.27
CA PRO A 118 0.78 9.00 13.70
C PRO A 118 1.40 8.17 12.59
N PHE A 119 1.03 6.91 12.44
CA PHE A 119 1.69 6.03 11.48
C PHE A 119 1.06 6.07 10.08
N VAL A 120 -0.05 6.79 9.89
CA VAL A 120 -0.63 6.93 8.54
C VAL A 120 -0.22 8.25 7.93
N GLY A 121 -0.04 8.24 6.60
CA GLY A 121 0.24 9.47 5.86
C GLY A 121 -0.99 9.98 5.17
N THR A 122 -0.83 11.05 4.38
CA THR A 122 -1.95 11.62 3.63
C THR A 122 -1.56 11.87 2.18
N VAL A 123 -2.59 11.91 1.32
CA VAL A 123 -2.45 12.35 -0.07
C VAL A 123 -3.53 13.38 -0.34
N ALA A 124 -3.33 14.22 -1.33
CA ALA A 124 -4.27 15.31 -1.61
C ALA A 124 -5.65 14.77 -1.98
N PHE A 125 -5.71 13.79 -2.87
CA PHE A 125 -6.96 13.20 -3.33
C PHE A 125 -6.74 11.71 -3.61
N GLY A 126 -7.44 10.86 -2.87
CA GLY A 126 -7.22 9.43 -2.93
C GLY A 126 -7.36 8.81 -4.32
N PRO A 127 -8.45 9.12 -5.05
CA PRO A 127 -8.60 8.56 -6.40
C PRO A 127 -7.46 8.91 -7.35
N ASP A 128 -6.91 10.13 -7.26
CA ASP A 128 -5.76 10.51 -8.09
C ASP A 128 -4.52 9.71 -7.71
N GLU A 129 -4.33 9.47 -6.41
CA GLU A 129 -3.19 8.67 -5.97
C GLU A 129 -3.31 7.23 -6.45
N ILE A 130 -4.51 6.66 -6.38
CA ILE A 130 -4.76 5.31 -6.89
C ILE A 130 -4.44 5.26 -8.38
N ALA A 131 -4.91 6.25 -9.15
CA ALA A 131 -4.63 6.31 -10.58
C ALA A 131 -3.13 6.44 -10.84
N ARG A 132 -2.44 7.29 -10.08
CA ARG A 132 -1.00 7.44 -10.23
C ARG A 132 -0.26 6.14 -9.99
N LEU A 133 -0.60 5.45 -8.90
CA LEU A 133 0.06 4.18 -8.58
C LEU A 133 -0.18 3.13 -9.65
N THR A 134 -1.41 3.01 -10.14
CA THR A 134 -1.75 1.95 -11.08
C THR A 134 -1.35 2.28 -12.52
N GLU A 135 -1.57 3.53 -12.95
CA GLU A 135 -1.35 3.91 -14.36
C GLU A 135 0.06 4.39 -14.63
N GLU A 136 0.66 5.12 -13.69
CA GLU A 136 2.00 5.66 -13.90
C GLU A 136 3.08 4.78 -13.29
N GLU A 137 2.83 4.23 -12.09
CA GLU A 137 3.83 3.42 -11.39
C GLU A 137 3.69 1.93 -11.66
N GLY A 138 2.59 1.49 -12.26
CA GLY A 138 2.40 0.10 -12.62
C GLY A 138 2.06 -0.84 -11.46
N TYR A 139 1.53 -0.29 -10.37
CA TYR A 139 1.13 -1.13 -9.22
C TYR A 139 0.01 -2.09 -9.61
N VAL A 140 0.07 -3.29 -9.05
CA VAL A 140 -0.95 -4.32 -9.28
C VAL A 140 -1.95 -4.26 -8.13
N ARG A 141 -3.23 -4.16 -8.48
CA ARG A 141 -4.31 -4.14 -7.49
C ARG A 141 -4.73 -5.56 -7.11
N PHE A 142 -5.05 -5.76 -5.86
CA PHE A 142 -5.50 -7.07 -5.42
C PHE A 142 -6.45 -6.99 -4.25
#